data_eac708601bc230b6a0accd5c45566be9
#
_entry.id   eac708601bc230b6a0accd5c45566be9
#
_cell.length_a   1.000
_cell.length_b   1.000
_cell.length_c   1.000
_cell.angle_alpha   90.00
_cell.angle_beta   90.00
_cell.angle_gamma   90.00
#
_symmetry.space_group_name_H-M   'P 1'
#
loop_
_entity.id
_entity.type
_entity.pdbx_description
1 polymer ?
#
loop_
_entity_poly.entity_id
_entity_poly.type
_entity_poly.pdbx_seq_one_letter_code
_entity_poly.pdbx_strand_id
1 'polypeptide(L)'
;LLKSFNKKSIFLHKILKHRKMATNRTFTMIKPDGVKNGHIGNILAMITNGGFKIVSLKLTQLTVADAQAFYAVHSARPFYGELVEFMSRGPIVAAILEKENAVEDFRTLIGATNPAEAAEGTIRKAYATSIGENAVHGSDSDENAAIEGAYHFSGREQF
;
A
#
# COMPACT_ATOMS: atom_id res chain seq x y z
N LEU A 1 9.09 -35.73 -36.99
CA LEU A 1 10.05 -35.01 -36.08
C LEU A 1 9.65 -33.55 -35.75
N LEU A 2 8.58 -32.99 -36.32
CA LEU A 2 8.16 -31.57 -36.10
C LEU A 2 7.08 -31.34 -35.01
N LYS A 3 6.52 -32.38 -34.41
CA LYS A 3 5.43 -32.23 -33.40
C LYS A 3 5.87 -32.16 -31.94
N SER A 4 7.16 -32.38 -31.64
CA SER A 4 7.68 -32.38 -30.26
C SER A 4 8.09 -30.99 -29.73
N PHE A 5 8.41 -30.05 -30.61
CA PHE A 5 8.89 -28.72 -30.23
C PHE A 5 7.79 -27.78 -29.67
N ASN A 6 6.53 -28.03 -30.03
CA ASN A 6 5.44 -27.09 -29.72
C ASN A 6 4.91 -27.22 -28.28
N LYS A 7 4.99 -28.41 -27.66
CA LYS A 7 4.47 -28.61 -26.27
C LYS A 7 5.38 -28.00 -25.21
N LYS A 8 6.70 -28.05 -25.38
CA LYS A 8 7.65 -27.44 -24.43
C LYS A 8 7.60 -25.91 -24.51
N SER A 9 7.45 -25.33 -25.70
CA SER A 9 7.33 -23.88 -25.88
C SER A 9 6.02 -23.34 -25.29
N ILE A 10 4.91 -24.05 -25.46
CA ILE A 10 3.61 -23.67 -24.87
C ILE A 10 3.63 -23.82 -23.34
N PHE A 11 4.30 -24.86 -22.82
CA PHE A 11 4.43 -25.06 -21.37
C PHE A 11 5.34 -24.00 -20.74
N LEU A 12 6.46 -23.64 -21.38
CA LEU A 12 7.34 -22.55 -20.95
C LEU A 12 6.64 -21.19 -21.04
N HIS A 13 5.85 -20.95 -22.07
CA HIS A 13 5.05 -19.73 -22.20
C HIS A 13 3.93 -19.64 -21.15
N LYS A 14 3.31 -20.77 -20.77
CA LYS A 14 2.37 -20.83 -19.66
C LYS A 14 3.02 -20.60 -18.30
N ILE A 15 4.23 -21.13 -18.07
CA ILE A 15 4.98 -20.90 -16.81
C ILE A 15 5.43 -19.45 -16.72
N LEU A 16 5.90 -18.84 -17.83
CA LEU A 16 6.27 -17.43 -17.87
C LEU A 16 5.08 -16.47 -17.70
N LYS A 17 3.88 -16.87 -18.18
CA LYS A 17 2.66 -16.08 -18.05
C LYS A 17 2.07 -16.09 -16.62
N HIS A 18 2.49 -17.02 -15.75
CA HIS A 18 2.06 -17.12 -14.36
C HIS A 18 3.13 -16.72 -13.34
N ARG A 19 4.31 -16.34 -13.80
CA ARG A 19 5.26 -15.63 -12.94
C ARG A 19 4.83 -14.16 -12.95
N LYS A 20 3.84 -13.82 -12.09
CA LYS A 20 3.55 -12.45 -11.71
C LYS A 20 4.90 -11.85 -11.33
N MET A 21 5.45 -10.96 -12.15
CA MET A 21 6.67 -10.26 -11.79
C MET A 21 6.29 -9.42 -10.58
N ALA A 22 6.73 -9.87 -9.39
CA ALA A 22 6.61 -9.05 -8.19
C ALA A 22 7.27 -7.72 -8.51
N THR A 23 6.52 -6.63 -8.44
CA THR A 23 7.14 -5.32 -8.54
C THR A 23 7.88 -5.08 -7.24
N ASN A 24 9.04 -4.42 -7.33
CA ASN A 24 9.81 -4.06 -6.15
C ASN A 24 9.26 -2.79 -5.48
N ARG A 25 8.05 -2.39 -5.78
CA ARG A 25 7.44 -1.16 -5.24
C ARG A 25 6.07 -1.42 -4.63
N THR A 26 5.77 -0.69 -3.56
CA THR A 26 4.45 -0.62 -2.94
C THR A 26 4.10 0.82 -2.62
N PHE A 27 2.81 1.11 -2.52
CA PHE A 27 2.33 2.41 -2.08
C PHE A 27 1.84 2.32 -0.63
N THR A 28 2.05 3.39 0.13
CA THR A 28 1.55 3.55 1.51
C THR A 28 1.05 4.97 1.76
N MET A 29 0.15 5.08 2.74
CA MET A 29 -0.20 6.35 3.38
C MET A 29 -0.15 6.19 4.90
N ILE A 30 0.43 7.17 5.60
CA ILE A 30 0.12 7.38 7.01
C ILE A 30 -1.20 8.16 7.02
N LYS A 31 -2.21 7.57 7.64
CA LYS A 31 -3.58 8.08 7.63
C LYS A 31 -3.74 9.28 8.59
N PRO A 32 -4.88 10.01 8.53
CA PRO A 32 -5.08 11.19 9.36
C PRO A 32 -4.95 10.96 10.88
N ASP A 33 -5.30 9.78 11.38
CA ASP A 33 -5.11 9.40 12.79
C ASP A 33 -3.63 9.29 13.15
N GLY A 34 -2.82 8.61 12.33
CA GLY A 34 -1.37 8.49 12.52
C GLY A 34 -0.66 9.85 12.46
N VAL A 35 -1.08 10.74 11.56
CA VAL A 35 -0.53 12.11 11.45
C VAL A 35 -0.92 12.93 12.67
N LYS A 36 -2.22 12.95 13.02
CA LYS A 36 -2.76 13.71 14.15
C LYS A 36 -2.09 13.33 15.49
N ASN A 37 -1.81 12.04 15.67
CA ASN A 37 -1.20 11.51 16.88
C ASN A 37 0.33 11.63 16.91
N GLY A 38 0.95 12.29 15.91
CA GLY A 38 2.38 12.57 15.89
C GLY A 38 3.26 11.36 15.53
N HIS A 39 2.71 10.34 14.89
CA HIS A 39 3.41 9.08 14.62
C HIS A 39 4.21 9.05 13.31
N ILE A 40 4.25 10.16 12.54
CA ILE A 40 4.94 10.21 11.24
C ILE A 40 6.38 9.70 11.36
N GLY A 41 7.18 10.27 12.25
CA GLY A 41 8.60 9.92 12.39
C GLY A 41 8.81 8.47 12.79
N ASN A 42 8.01 7.98 13.74
CA ASN A 42 8.11 6.60 14.23
C ASN A 42 7.73 5.59 13.14
N ILE A 43 6.65 5.85 12.39
CA ILE A 43 6.21 4.99 11.30
C ILE A 43 7.24 4.97 10.16
N LEU A 44 7.77 6.13 9.77
CA LEU A 44 8.83 6.19 8.74
C LEU A 44 10.11 5.47 9.21
N ALA A 45 10.47 5.56 10.48
CA ALA A 45 11.60 4.81 11.05
C ALA A 45 11.36 3.30 11.00
N MET A 46 10.16 2.83 11.34
CA MET A 46 9.83 1.39 11.19
C MET A 46 9.92 0.93 9.74
N ILE A 47 9.47 1.74 8.79
CA ILE A 47 9.53 1.45 7.35
C ILE A 47 11.00 1.31 6.91
N THR A 48 11.85 2.30 7.22
CA THR A 48 13.26 2.28 6.81
C THR A 48 14.06 1.17 7.52
N ASN A 49 13.80 0.94 8.80
CA ASN A 49 14.39 -0.16 9.57
C ASN A 49 13.93 -1.54 9.06
N GLY A 50 12.74 -1.64 8.47
CA GLY A 50 12.23 -2.82 7.76
C GLY A 50 12.89 -3.07 6.40
N GLY A 51 13.90 -2.27 6.03
CA GLY A 51 14.67 -2.40 4.80
C GLY A 51 14.01 -1.78 3.56
N PHE A 52 12.97 -0.97 3.72
CA PHE A 52 12.33 -0.26 2.61
C PHE A 52 13.08 1.04 2.31
N LYS A 53 13.39 1.24 1.02
CA LYS A 53 13.81 2.53 0.50
C LYS A 53 12.58 3.39 0.20
N ILE A 54 12.57 4.64 0.67
CA ILE A 54 11.53 5.61 0.31
C ILE A 54 11.95 6.26 -1.01
N VAL A 55 11.16 6.07 -2.06
CA VAL A 55 11.43 6.63 -3.40
C VAL A 55 10.55 7.83 -3.73
N SER A 56 9.47 8.03 -2.99
CA SER A 56 8.61 9.22 -3.04
C SER A 56 8.00 9.46 -1.68
N LEU A 57 7.88 10.71 -1.26
CA LEU A 57 7.31 11.08 0.03
C LEU A 57 6.70 12.48 -0.03
N LYS A 58 5.44 12.65 0.44
CA LYS A 58 4.85 13.97 0.65
C LYS A 58 3.77 13.99 1.72
N LEU A 59 3.71 15.11 2.44
CA LEU A 59 2.57 15.48 3.28
C LEU A 59 1.53 16.18 2.38
N THR A 60 0.28 15.71 2.40
CA THR A 60 -0.82 16.27 1.63
C THR A 60 -2.14 16.04 2.36
N GLN A 61 -3.22 16.57 1.82
CA GLN A 61 -4.57 16.30 2.33
C GLN A 61 -5.50 15.98 1.15
N LEU A 62 -6.27 14.90 1.29
CA LEU A 62 -7.29 14.56 0.31
C LEU A 62 -8.51 15.46 0.50
N THR A 63 -9.05 15.97 -0.59
CA THR A 63 -10.44 16.46 -0.60
C THR A 63 -11.40 15.28 -0.50
N VAL A 64 -12.68 15.56 -0.20
CA VAL A 64 -13.72 14.52 -0.25
C VAL A 64 -13.76 13.83 -1.62
N ALA A 65 -13.64 14.61 -2.70
CA ALA A 65 -13.61 14.07 -4.06
C ALA A 65 -12.39 13.18 -4.33
N ASP A 66 -11.22 13.55 -3.83
CA ASP A 66 -10.01 12.73 -3.94
C ASP A 66 -10.15 11.41 -3.17
N ALA A 67 -10.68 11.46 -1.95
CA ALA A 67 -10.92 10.26 -1.15
C ALA A 67 -11.94 9.34 -1.81
N GLN A 68 -13.03 9.90 -2.38
CA GLN A 68 -14.01 9.14 -3.14
C GLN A 68 -13.40 8.45 -4.35
N ALA A 69 -12.57 9.15 -5.12
CA ALA A 69 -11.90 8.60 -6.30
C ALA A 69 -10.88 7.50 -5.92
N PHE A 70 -10.07 7.73 -4.91
CA PHE A 70 -9.06 6.76 -4.45
C PHE A 70 -9.71 5.47 -3.93
N TYR A 71 -10.80 5.58 -3.18
CA TYR A 71 -11.52 4.45 -2.59
C TYR A 71 -12.73 3.98 -3.40
N ALA A 72 -12.85 4.36 -4.68
CA ALA A 72 -14.01 4.03 -5.54
C ALA A 72 -14.30 2.53 -5.63
N VAL A 73 -13.28 1.67 -5.54
CA VAL A 73 -13.40 0.21 -5.48
C VAL A 73 -14.25 -0.28 -4.29
N HIS A 74 -14.38 0.53 -3.24
CA HIS A 74 -15.19 0.24 -2.05
C HIS A 74 -16.56 0.92 -2.06
N SER A 75 -16.96 1.61 -3.13
CA SER A 75 -18.18 2.44 -3.18
C SER A 75 -19.48 1.70 -2.83
N ALA A 76 -19.55 0.39 -3.08
CA ALA A 76 -20.69 -0.46 -2.72
C ALA A 76 -20.65 -1.00 -1.28
N ARG A 77 -19.60 -0.69 -0.50
CA ARG A 77 -19.45 -1.18 0.87
C ARG A 77 -20.14 -0.27 1.88
N PRO A 78 -20.77 -0.82 2.94
CA PRO A 78 -21.47 0.00 3.95
C PRO A 78 -20.58 1.03 4.63
N PHE A 79 -19.28 0.74 4.81
CA PHE A 79 -18.31 1.62 5.47
C PHE A 79 -17.74 2.72 4.56
N TYR A 80 -18.11 2.77 3.28
CA TYR A 80 -17.49 3.70 2.32
C TYR A 80 -17.61 5.17 2.70
N GLY A 81 -18.78 5.59 3.15
CA GLY A 81 -19.02 6.98 3.58
C GLY A 81 -18.12 7.40 4.74
N GLU A 82 -18.03 6.55 5.78
CA GLU A 82 -17.17 6.78 6.94
C GLU A 82 -15.68 6.79 6.55
N LEU A 83 -15.28 5.91 5.64
CA LEU A 83 -13.90 5.88 5.12
C LEU A 83 -13.53 7.17 4.38
N VAL A 84 -14.42 7.67 3.52
CA VAL A 84 -14.21 8.92 2.77
C VAL A 84 -14.10 10.12 3.74
N GLU A 85 -15.02 10.23 4.71
CA GLU A 85 -14.98 11.27 5.72
C GLU A 85 -13.69 11.20 6.54
N PHE A 86 -13.32 10.01 7.01
CA PHE A 86 -12.10 9.77 7.77
C PHE A 86 -10.86 10.20 6.99
N MET A 87 -10.72 9.79 5.72
CA MET A 87 -9.53 10.04 4.91
C MET A 87 -9.40 11.50 4.44
N SER A 88 -10.49 12.26 4.40
CA SER A 88 -10.49 13.67 3.99
C SER A 88 -10.44 14.67 5.16
N ARG A 89 -10.59 14.20 6.41
CA ARG A 89 -10.68 15.07 7.60
C ARG A 89 -9.36 15.72 8.03
N GLY A 90 -8.22 15.27 7.51
CA GLY A 90 -6.91 15.79 7.91
C GLY A 90 -5.78 15.34 6.99
N PRO A 91 -4.56 15.84 7.24
CA PRO A 91 -3.39 15.50 6.44
C PRO A 91 -3.05 14.02 6.48
N ILE A 92 -2.43 13.55 5.41
CA ILE A 92 -1.83 12.22 5.24
C ILE A 92 -0.38 12.36 4.81
N VAL A 93 0.43 11.34 5.04
CA VAL A 93 1.76 11.21 4.42
C VAL A 93 1.69 10.09 3.40
N ALA A 94 1.78 10.44 2.12
CA ALA A 94 1.84 9.47 1.03
C ALA A 94 3.28 9.11 0.70
N ALA A 95 3.57 7.85 0.39
CA ALA A 95 4.89 7.39 0.00
C ALA A 95 4.84 6.22 -0.99
N ILE A 96 5.85 6.16 -1.88
CA ILE A 96 6.18 4.95 -2.63
C ILE A 96 7.44 4.35 -2.02
N LEU A 97 7.40 3.07 -1.74
CA LEU A 97 8.46 2.31 -1.11
C LEU A 97 9.01 1.28 -2.08
N GLU A 98 10.33 1.03 -2.01
CA GLU A 98 11.02 0.05 -2.84
C GLU A 98 11.74 -0.97 -1.97
N LYS A 99 11.52 -2.25 -2.25
CA LYS A 99 12.15 -3.42 -1.67
C LYS A 99 11.83 -4.64 -2.53
N GLU A 100 12.69 -5.63 -2.59
CA GLU A 100 12.30 -6.91 -3.19
C GLU A 100 11.04 -7.45 -2.48
N ASN A 101 10.04 -7.91 -3.25
CA ASN A 101 8.77 -8.40 -2.73
C ASN A 101 7.97 -7.36 -1.90
N ALA A 102 8.02 -6.09 -2.33
CA ALA A 102 7.61 -4.93 -1.55
C ALA A 102 6.19 -5.00 -0.99
N VAL A 103 5.21 -5.44 -1.80
CA VAL A 103 3.80 -5.47 -1.38
C VAL A 103 3.58 -6.44 -0.23
N GLU A 104 4.06 -7.67 -0.35
CA GLU A 104 3.86 -8.71 0.67
C GLU A 104 4.62 -8.39 1.96
N ASP A 105 5.89 -8.00 1.82
CA ASP A 105 6.73 -7.63 2.96
C ASP A 105 6.19 -6.42 3.70
N PHE A 106 5.65 -5.43 2.98
CA PHE A 106 5.05 -4.25 3.61
C PHE A 106 3.75 -4.61 4.34
N ARG A 107 2.91 -5.46 3.76
CA ARG A 107 1.70 -5.96 4.45
C ARG A 107 2.04 -6.71 5.73
N THR A 108 3.14 -7.43 5.76
CA THR A 108 3.67 -8.06 6.99
C THR A 108 4.12 -7.02 8.01
N LEU A 109 4.84 -5.97 7.59
CA LEU A 109 5.33 -4.91 8.46
C LEU A 109 4.19 -4.09 9.07
N ILE A 110 3.14 -3.79 8.31
CA ILE A 110 2.01 -3.02 8.83
C ILE A 110 1.10 -3.83 9.75
N GLY A 111 1.02 -5.15 9.56
CA GLY A 111 0.20 -6.04 10.37
C GLY A 111 -1.27 -6.10 9.95
N ALA A 112 -2.05 -6.90 10.67
CA ALA A 112 -3.48 -7.09 10.42
C ALA A 112 -4.26 -5.78 10.49
N THR A 113 -5.35 -5.68 9.71
CA THR A 113 -6.22 -4.49 9.67
C THR A 113 -6.83 -4.15 11.03
N ASN A 114 -7.20 -5.18 11.78
CA ASN A 114 -7.62 -5.05 13.17
C ASN A 114 -6.37 -5.02 14.08
N PRO A 115 -6.10 -3.93 14.81
CA PRO A 115 -4.92 -3.85 15.68
C PRO A 115 -4.94 -4.87 16.83
N ALA A 116 -6.12 -5.36 17.24
CA ALA A 116 -6.22 -6.42 18.24
C ALA A 116 -5.62 -7.76 17.74
N GLU A 117 -5.67 -8.00 16.43
CA GLU A 117 -5.15 -9.20 15.75
C GLU A 117 -3.75 -8.99 15.17
N ALA A 118 -3.26 -7.75 15.16
CA ALA A 118 -1.94 -7.42 14.64
C ALA A 118 -0.84 -7.98 15.54
N ALA A 119 0.17 -8.58 14.92
CA ALA A 119 1.31 -9.13 15.63
C ALA A 119 2.16 -8.03 16.28
N GLU A 120 2.81 -8.37 17.39
CA GLU A 120 3.78 -7.48 18.06
C GLU A 120 4.88 -7.06 17.08
N GLY A 121 5.30 -5.80 17.19
CA GLY A 121 6.32 -5.21 16.33
C GLY A 121 5.80 -4.69 14.99
N THR A 122 4.51 -4.84 14.69
CA THR A 122 3.90 -4.25 13.49
C THR A 122 3.42 -2.82 13.72
N ILE A 123 3.31 -2.03 12.65
CA ILE A 123 2.90 -0.62 12.72
C ILE A 123 1.49 -0.48 13.32
N ARG A 124 0.54 -1.30 12.90
CA ARG A 124 -0.83 -1.24 13.41
C ARG A 124 -0.94 -1.67 14.85
N LYS A 125 -0.14 -2.63 15.29
CA LYS A 125 -0.08 -3.01 16.71
C LYS A 125 0.38 -1.85 17.57
N ALA A 126 1.36 -1.09 17.11
CA ALA A 126 1.96 0.01 17.86
C ALA A 126 1.11 1.30 17.82
N TYR A 127 0.44 1.60 16.71
CA TYR A 127 -0.12 2.94 16.47
C TYR A 127 -1.59 2.98 16.06
N ALA A 128 -2.22 1.87 15.72
CA ALA A 128 -3.63 1.82 15.38
C ALA A 128 -4.50 1.75 16.65
N THR A 129 -5.67 2.40 16.62
CA THR A 129 -6.63 2.39 17.74
C THR A 129 -7.85 1.53 17.47
N SER A 130 -8.20 1.35 16.20
CA SER A 130 -9.36 0.54 15.76
C SER A 130 -9.19 0.05 14.34
N ILE A 131 -10.14 -0.72 13.82
CA ILE A 131 -10.18 -1.15 12.41
C ILE A 131 -10.33 0.06 11.48
N GLY A 132 -11.13 1.05 11.86
CA GLY A 132 -11.35 2.28 11.07
C GLY A 132 -10.16 3.24 11.16
N GLU A 133 -9.60 3.42 12.36
CA GLU A 133 -8.42 4.25 12.63
C GLU A 133 -7.19 3.37 12.82
N ASN A 134 -6.66 2.84 11.70
CA ASN A 134 -5.62 1.82 11.71
C ASN A 134 -4.25 2.31 11.22
N ALA A 135 -4.01 3.59 11.36
CA ALA A 135 -2.74 4.32 11.21
C ALA A 135 -2.16 4.36 9.78
N VAL A 136 -2.19 3.27 9.03
CA VAL A 136 -1.54 3.17 7.71
C VAL A 136 -2.38 2.42 6.69
N HIS A 137 -2.18 2.78 5.41
CA HIS A 137 -2.61 2.03 4.24
C HIS A 137 -1.39 1.33 3.62
N GLY A 138 -1.57 0.16 3.06
CA GLY A 138 -0.62 -0.51 2.20
C GLY A 138 -1.34 -1.19 1.05
N SER A 139 -0.78 -1.10 -0.15
CA SER A 139 -1.34 -1.75 -1.33
C SER A 139 -1.47 -3.26 -1.14
N ASP A 140 -2.49 -3.86 -1.73
CA ASP A 140 -2.79 -5.29 -1.62
C ASP A 140 -2.29 -6.13 -2.80
N SER A 141 -1.81 -5.46 -3.85
CA SER A 141 -1.23 -6.10 -5.03
C SER A 141 -0.26 -5.16 -5.73
N ASP A 142 0.63 -5.72 -6.56
CA ASP A 142 1.55 -4.94 -7.39
C ASP A 142 0.81 -4.02 -8.36
N GLU A 143 -0.30 -4.48 -8.91
CA GLU A 143 -1.14 -3.71 -9.82
C GLU A 143 -1.75 -2.50 -9.11
N ASN A 144 -2.34 -2.71 -7.92
CA ASN A 144 -2.90 -1.63 -7.12
C ASN A 144 -1.79 -0.68 -6.62
N ALA A 145 -0.62 -1.18 -6.26
CA ALA A 145 0.53 -0.35 -5.89
C ALA A 145 0.93 0.63 -6.99
N ALA A 146 0.93 0.19 -8.26
CA ALA A 146 1.23 1.05 -9.39
C ALA A 146 0.14 2.12 -9.61
N ILE A 147 -1.14 1.74 -9.52
CA ILE A 147 -2.28 2.66 -9.68
C ILE A 147 -2.31 3.70 -8.55
N GLU A 148 -2.19 3.24 -7.30
CA GLU A 148 -2.22 4.09 -6.11
C GLU A 148 -1.02 5.04 -6.06
N GLY A 149 0.17 4.56 -6.43
CA GLY A 149 1.37 5.39 -6.56
C GLY A 149 1.24 6.47 -7.62
N ALA A 150 0.71 6.12 -8.81
CA ALA A 150 0.49 7.08 -9.90
C ALA A 150 -0.61 8.10 -9.58
N TYR A 151 -1.57 7.76 -8.72
CA TYR A 151 -2.60 8.69 -8.25
C TYR A 151 -1.99 9.85 -7.45
N HIS A 152 -0.98 9.56 -6.63
CA HIS A 152 -0.37 10.54 -5.73
C HIS A 152 0.89 11.20 -6.30
N PHE A 153 1.65 10.52 -7.15
CA PHE A 153 2.97 10.96 -7.59
C PHE A 153 3.09 10.94 -9.11
N SER A 154 3.51 12.06 -9.68
CA SER A 154 3.94 12.10 -11.08
C SER A 154 5.26 11.34 -11.26
N GLY A 155 5.60 11.00 -12.52
CA GLY A 155 6.87 10.31 -12.80
C GLY A 155 8.12 11.09 -12.36
N ARG A 156 8.03 12.44 -12.26
CA ARG A 156 9.13 13.28 -11.78
C ARG A 156 9.34 13.25 -10.27
N GLU A 157 8.36 12.76 -9.52
CA GLU A 157 8.40 12.65 -8.05
C GLU A 157 8.82 11.26 -7.59
N GLN A 158 9.23 10.38 -8.50
CA GLN A 158 9.65 9.01 -8.22
C GLN A 158 11.15 8.85 -8.51
N PHE A 159 11.96 8.59 -7.49
CA PHE A 159 13.42 8.54 -7.54
C PHE A 159 14.01 7.14 -7.39
#